data_b2a176831bf533154bf1a1e8a91633f9
#
_entry.id   b2a176831bf533154bf1a1e8a91633f9
#
_cell.length_a   1.000
_cell.length_b   1.000
_cell.length_c   1.000
_cell.angle_alpha   90.00
_cell.angle_beta   90.00
_cell.angle_gamma   90.00
#
_symmetry.space_group_name_H-M   'P 1'
#
loop_
_entity.id
_entity.type
_entity.pdbx_description
1 polymer ?
#
loop_
_entity_poly.entity_id
_entity_poly.type
_entity_poly.pdbx_seq_one_letter_code
_entity_poly.pdbx_strand_id
1 'polypeptide(L)'
;MPSTLHFPDTARTWQDCAWSCAVIIEERILFTSDTRFDPDLILAFDKMFNLETIFHDCQMFTGGVHASLEELMTLPEDIRRKTVLMHYGDNWHDFRDRAREGDFHSWAKEGHTYTF
;
A
#
# COMPACT_ATOMS: atom_id res chain seq x y z
N MET A 1 -10.44 -13.39 -6.51
CA MET A 1 -9.50 -12.38 -6.00
C MET A 1 -10.27 -11.12 -5.65
N PRO A 2 -10.23 -10.67 -4.40
CA PRO A 2 -10.91 -9.42 -4.07
C PRO A 2 -10.27 -8.24 -4.81
N SER A 3 -11.11 -7.31 -5.21
CA SER A 3 -10.67 -6.11 -5.91
C SER A 3 -11.13 -4.87 -5.18
N THR A 4 -10.37 -3.79 -5.32
CA THR A 4 -10.73 -2.48 -4.81
C THR A 4 -11.09 -1.57 -5.98
N LEU A 5 -11.76 -0.47 -5.69
CA LEU A 5 -12.02 0.56 -6.68
C LEU A 5 -10.93 1.62 -6.59
N HIS A 6 -10.35 1.96 -7.73
CA HIS A 6 -9.42 3.08 -7.85
C HIS A 6 -10.23 4.31 -8.28
N PHE A 7 -10.34 5.30 -7.38
CA PHE A 7 -11.17 6.49 -7.61
C PHE A 7 -10.29 7.65 -8.08
N PRO A 8 -10.36 8.05 -9.36
CA PRO A 8 -9.72 9.28 -9.80
C PRO A 8 -10.42 10.51 -9.17
N ASP A 9 -9.73 11.64 -9.11
CA ASP A 9 -10.24 12.87 -8.47
C ASP A 9 -11.59 13.32 -9.02
N THR A 10 -11.88 13.00 -10.29
CA THR A 10 -13.13 13.37 -10.96
C THR A 10 -14.25 12.34 -10.79
N ALA A 11 -13.96 11.19 -10.15
CA ALA A 11 -14.95 10.14 -9.99
C ALA A 11 -16.04 10.56 -9.00
N ARG A 12 -17.29 10.34 -9.36
CA ARG A 12 -18.46 10.63 -8.54
C ARG A 12 -19.30 9.40 -8.22
N THR A 13 -19.15 8.35 -9.03
CA THR A 13 -19.86 7.09 -8.88
C THR A 13 -18.88 5.94 -9.12
N TRP A 14 -19.28 4.74 -8.76
CA TRP A 14 -18.44 3.57 -9.00
C TRP A 14 -18.20 3.33 -10.51
N GLN A 15 -19.08 3.79 -11.39
CA GLN A 15 -18.90 3.68 -12.84
C GLN A 15 -17.75 4.56 -13.35
N ASP A 16 -17.43 5.62 -12.62
CA ASP A 16 -16.32 6.53 -12.98
C ASP A 16 -14.97 6.03 -12.46
N CYS A 17 -14.94 4.89 -11.79
CA CYS A 17 -13.73 4.37 -11.16
C CYS A 17 -13.02 3.38 -12.07
N ALA A 18 -11.69 3.38 -11.99
CA ALA A 18 -10.89 2.30 -12.54
C ALA A 18 -10.86 1.13 -11.55
N TRP A 19 -10.98 -0.08 -12.04
CA TRP A 19 -10.85 -1.27 -11.21
C TRP A 19 -9.39 -1.54 -10.89
N SER A 20 -9.12 -1.85 -9.63
CA SER A 20 -7.81 -2.27 -9.17
C SER A 20 -7.94 -3.61 -8.45
N CYS A 21 -7.02 -4.52 -8.72
CA CYS A 21 -6.98 -5.83 -8.08
C CYS A 21 -5.76 -5.95 -7.19
N ALA A 22 -5.98 -6.27 -5.93
CA ALA A 22 -4.92 -6.74 -5.05
C ALA A 22 -4.63 -8.21 -5.35
N VAL A 23 -3.37 -8.59 -5.21
CA VAL A 23 -2.93 -9.97 -5.44
C VAL A 23 -2.37 -10.54 -4.14
N ILE A 24 -2.81 -11.75 -3.77
CA ILE A 24 -2.23 -12.47 -2.64
C ILE A 24 -1.50 -13.70 -3.20
N ILE A 25 -0.22 -13.79 -2.87
CA ILE A 25 0.67 -14.83 -3.37
C ILE A 25 0.95 -15.83 -2.23
N GLU A 26 0.65 -17.09 -2.47
CA GLU A 26 0.88 -18.20 -1.53
C GLU A 26 0.30 -17.96 -0.13
N GLU A 27 -0.76 -17.17 -0.02
CA GLU A 27 -1.39 -16.80 1.24
C GLU A 27 -0.44 -16.07 2.22
N ARG A 28 0.66 -15.54 1.73
CA ARG A 28 1.74 -14.94 2.55
C ARG A 28 2.04 -13.49 2.19
N ILE A 29 1.86 -13.12 0.93
CA ILE A 29 2.31 -11.84 0.42
C ILE A 29 1.14 -11.11 -0.22
N LEU A 30 0.90 -9.88 0.22
CA LEU A 30 -0.10 -9.00 -0.37
C LEU A 30 0.59 -7.98 -1.26
N PHE A 31 0.12 -7.85 -2.49
CA PHE A 31 0.51 -6.79 -3.41
C PHE A 31 -0.74 -5.98 -3.74
N THR A 32 -0.81 -4.73 -3.27
CA THR A 32 -2.05 -3.95 -3.36
C THR A 32 -2.36 -3.41 -4.74
N SER A 33 -1.34 -3.28 -5.61
CA SER A 33 -1.46 -2.51 -6.85
C SER A 33 -1.81 -1.04 -6.56
N ASP A 34 -2.19 -0.28 -7.57
CA ASP A 34 -2.59 1.11 -7.39
C ASP A 34 -3.92 1.15 -6.62
N THR A 35 -3.92 1.74 -5.45
CA THR A 35 -5.11 1.77 -4.62
C THR A 35 -5.09 2.98 -3.68
N ARG A 36 -6.29 3.41 -3.30
CA ARG A 36 -6.42 4.34 -2.19
C ARG A 36 -6.22 3.59 -0.87
N PHE A 37 -6.11 4.34 0.21
CA PHE A 37 -5.95 3.77 1.54
C PHE A 37 -7.25 3.09 2.00
N ASP A 38 -7.16 1.79 2.28
CA ASP A 38 -8.27 0.99 2.80
C ASP A 38 -7.74 0.08 3.93
N PRO A 39 -7.63 0.62 5.15
CA PRO A 39 -7.04 -0.13 6.26
C PRO A 39 -7.84 -1.36 6.65
N ASP A 40 -9.17 -1.31 6.54
CA ASP A 40 -10.02 -2.44 6.91
C ASP A 40 -9.74 -3.65 6.03
N LEU A 41 -9.51 -3.42 4.74
CA LEU A 41 -9.18 -4.48 3.79
C LEU A 41 -7.82 -5.12 4.12
N ILE A 42 -6.82 -4.29 4.41
CA ILE A 42 -5.48 -4.77 4.78
C ILE A 42 -5.55 -5.63 6.06
N LEU A 43 -6.24 -5.13 7.07
CA LEU A 43 -6.38 -5.82 8.35
C LEU A 43 -7.16 -7.13 8.20
N ALA A 44 -8.19 -7.15 7.37
CA ALA A 44 -8.97 -8.35 7.08
C ALA A 44 -8.11 -9.42 6.40
N PHE A 45 -7.29 -9.04 5.42
CA PHE A 45 -6.38 -9.96 4.76
C PHE A 45 -5.30 -10.48 5.71
N ASP A 46 -4.75 -9.62 6.55
CA ASP A 46 -3.75 -10.05 7.54
C ASP A 46 -4.33 -11.03 8.54
N LYS A 47 -5.54 -10.78 9.01
CA LYS A 47 -6.25 -11.69 9.91
C LYS A 47 -6.54 -13.04 9.26
N MET A 48 -6.91 -13.04 7.98
CA MET A 48 -7.26 -14.24 7.24
C MET A 48 -6.05 -15.11 6.91
N PHE A 49 -4.93 -14.49 6.52
CA PHE A 49 -3.77 -15.19 5.96
C PHE A 49 -2.51 -15.09 6.83
N ASN A 50 -2.47 -14.21 7.82
CA ASN A 50 -1.27 -13.91 8.60
C ASN A 50 -0.09 -13.55 7.68
N LEU A 51 -0.22 -12.44 6.99
CA LEU A 51 0.70 -12.01 5.93
C LEU A 51 2.12 -11.83 6.46
N GLU A 52 3.11 -12.22 5.68
CA GLU A 52 4.53 -12.01 5.96
C GLU A 52 5.02 -10.67 5.44
N THR A 53 4.57 -10.27 4.26
CA THR A 53 4.99 -9.04 3.59
C THR A 53 3.83 -8.41 2.85
N ILE A 54 3.76 -7.08 2.92
CA ILE A 54 2.76 -6.28 2.22
C ILE A 54 3.50 -5.28 1.35
N PHE A 55 3.27 -5.32 0.04
CA PHE A 55 3.71 -4.28 -0.90
C PHE A 55 2.55 -3.33 -1.09
N HIS A 56 2.69 -2.10 -0.61
CA HIS A 56 1.60 -1.13 -0.64
C HIS A 56 1.95 0.10 -1.45
N ASP A 57 0.97 0.54 -2.25
CA ASP A 57 1.01 1.80 -2.97
C ASP A 57 1.21 2.97 -2.00
N CYS A 58 2.04 3.94 -2.36
CA CYS A 58 2.38 5.05 -1.49
C CYS A 58 2.62 6.33 -2.29
N GLN A 59 1.94 7.41 -1.90
CA GLN A 59 2.25 8.76 -2.39
C GLN A 59 2.64 9.65 -1.21
N MET A 60 3.30 10.77 -1.49
CA MET A 60 3.88 11.62 -0.46
C MET A 60 2.96 12.75 0.01
N PHE A 61 1.80 12.90 -0.59
CA PHE A 61 0.80 13.90 -0.20
C PHE A 61 -0.55 13.23 0.07
N THR A 62 -1.35 13.84 0.92
CA THR A 62 -2.71 13.35 1.21
C THR A 62 -3.69 13.89 0.19
N GLY A 63 -4.61 13.05 -0.23
CA GLY A 63 -5.59 13.35 -1.28
C GLY A 63 -5.21 12.68 -2.60
N GLY A 64 -6.08 12.74 -3.58
CA GLY A 64 -5.89 12.04 -4.84
C GLY A 64 -6.31 10.58 -4.74
N VAL A 65 -5.73 9.75 -5.60
CA VAL A 65 -6.22 8.38 -5.86
C VAL A 65 -5.38 7.27 -5.21
N HIS A 66 -4.22 7.62 -4.67
CA HIS A 66 -3.31 6.65 -4.05
C HIS A 66 -3.27 6.82 -2.54
N ALA A 67 -2.91 5.76 -1.83
CA ALA A 67 -2.65 5.85 -0.40
C ALA A 67 -1.46 6.76 -0.13
N SER A 68 -1.58 7.64 0.87
CA SER A 68 -0.49 8.52 1.26
C SER A 68 0.36 7.91 2.38
N LEU A 69 1.61 8.36 2.49
CA LEU A 69 2.47 7.95 3.60
C LEU A 69 1.82 8.26 4.95
N GLU A 70 1.22 9.43 5.11
CA GLU A 70 0.56 9.81 6.35
C GLU A 70 -0.63 8.92 6.69
N GLU A 71 -1.40 8.50 5.68
CA GLU A 71 -2.48 7.54 5.88
C GLU A 71 -1.92 6.18 6.32
N LEU A 72 -0.87 5.68 5.66
CA LEU A 72 -0.22 4.42 6.01
C LEU A 72 0.38 4.44 7.41
N MET A 73 0.81 5.61 7.90
CA MET A 73 1.31 5.78 9.27
C MET A 73 0.24 5.47 10.33
N THR A 74 -1.04 5.48 9.97
CA THR A 74 -2.12 5.16 10.89
C THR A 74 -2.36 3.66 11.07
N LEU A 75 -1.72 2.82 10.26
CA LEU A 75 -1.81 1.36 10.41
C LEU A 75 -1.14 0.91 11.71
N PRO A 76 -1.56 -0.24 12.28
CA PRO A 76 -0.85 -0.82 13.43
C PRO A 76 0.64 -1.03 13.15
N GLU A 77 1.47 -0.90 14.16
CA GLU A 77 2.94 -1.00 14.01
C GLU A 77 3.38 -2.35 13.43
N ASP A 78 2.76 -3.44 13.86
CA ASP A 78 3.08 -4.78 13.36
C ASP A 78 2.80 -4.90 11.85
N ILE A 79 1.79 -4.20 11.35
CA ILE A 79 1.48 -4.14 9.92
C ILE A 79 2.52 -3.29 9.20
N ARG A 80 2.86 -2.11 9.74
CA ARG A 80 3.87 -1.22 9.13
C ARG A 80 5.22 -1.89 9.00
N ARG A 81 5.64 -2.66 9.99
CA ARG A 81 6.93 -3.35 9.99
C ARG A 81 7.09 -4.38 8.87
N LYS A 82 6.01 -4.89 8.34
CA LYS A 82 6.03 -5.84 7.21
C LYS A 82 5.58 -5.21 5.89
N THR A 83 5.41 -3.89 5.87
CA THR A 83 4.98 -3.16 4.68
C THR A 83 6.18 -2.57 3.94
N VAL A 84 6.29 -2.91 2.66
CA VAL A 84 7.23 -2.33 1.72
C VAL A 84 6.48 -1.29 0.90
N LEU A 85 6.99 -0.06 0.89
CA LEU A 85 6.38 1.06 0.18
C LEU A 85 6.79 1.01 -1.29
N MET A 86 5.83 1.12 -2.19
CA MET A 86 6.07 1.09 -3.64
C MET A 86 5.29 2.19 -4.37
N HIS A 87 5.54 2.36 -5.66
CA HIS A 87 4.83 3.30 -6.53
C HIS A 87 4.94 4.75 -6.04
N TYR A 88 6.07 5.10 -5.47
CA TYR A 88 6.37 6.44 -4.95
C TYR A 88 7.01 7.32 -6.02
N GLY A 89 6.94 8.63 -5.82
CA GLY A 89 7.56 9.60 -6.73
C GLY A 89 9.05 9.80 -6.47
N ASP A 90 9.69 10.57 -7.33
CA ASP A 90 11.13 10.84 -7.24
C ASP A 90 11.52 11.60 -5.98
N ASN A 91 10.57 12.25 -5.33
CA ASN A 91 10.80 13.00 -4.10
C ASN A 91 10.82 12.13 -2.83
N TRP A 92 10.81 10.82 -2.96
CA TRP A 92 10.77 9.90 -1.80
C TRP A 92 11.92 10.11 -0.82
N HIS A 93 13.07 10.59 -1.29
CA HIS A 93 14.23 10.87 -0.45
C HIS A 93 13.92 11.88 0.67
N ASP A 94 13.04 12.84 0.41
CA ASP A 94 12.65 13.85 1.38
C ASP A 94 11.77 13.28 2.49
N PHE A 95 11.25 12.07 2.30
CA PHE A 95 10.32 11.42 3.23
C PHE A 95 10.91 10.18 3.91
N ARG A 96 12.19 9.86 3.68
CA ARG A 96 12.82 8.68 4.27
C ARG A 96 12.78 8.67 5.79
N ASP A 97 13.04 9.80 6.42
CA ASP A 97 13.03 9.91 7.87
C ASP A 97 11.62 9.72 8.42
N ARG A 98 10.62 10.27 7.74
CA ARG A 98 9.23 10.11 8.12
C ARG A 98 8.79 8.64 8.03
N ALA A 99 9.15 7.95 6.97
CA ALA A 99 8.86 6.52 6.83
C ALA A 99 9.58 5.69 7.89
N ARG A 100 10.80 6.07 8.25
CA ARG A 100 11.56 5.40 9.31
C ARG A 100 10.90 5.57 10.67
N GLU A 101 10.31 6.74 10.96
CA GLU A 101 9.52 6.96 12.17
C GLU A 101 8.33 6.01 12.26
N GLY A 102 7.76 5.59 11.13
CA GLY A 102 6.67 4.63 11.05
C GLY A 102 7.10 3.18 11.13
N ASP A 103 8.38 2.90 11.20
CA ASP A 103 8.93 1.54 11.22
C ASP A 103 8.49 0.69 10.01
N PHE A 104 8.32 1.30 8.84
CA PHE A 104 8.07 0.56 7.61
C PHE A 104 9.26 -0.34 7.28
N HIS A 105 9.00 -1.48 6.68
CA HIS A 105 10.04 -2.46 6.36
C HIS A 105 11.10 -1.86 5.44
N SER A 106 10.68 -1.32 4.31
CA SER A 106 11.59 -0.72 3.33
C SER A 106 10.82 0.01 2.23
N TRP A 107 11.58 0.63 1.33
CA TRP A 107 11.11 1.16 0.06
C TRP A 107 11.46 0.14 -1.02
N ALA A 108 10.48 -0.21 -1.87
CA ALA A 108 10.75 -1.06 -3.01
C ALA A 108 11.68 -0.33 -3.99
N LYS A 109 12.67 -1.04 -4.53
CA LYS A 109 13.66 -0.46 -5.44
C LYS A 109 13.59 -1.17 -6.78
N GLU A 110 13.65 -0.39 -7.85
CA GLU A 110 13.72 -0.92 -9.21
C GLU A 110 14.87 -1.91 -9.34
N GLY A 111 14.61 -3.05 -9.96
CA GLY A 111 15.62 -4.08 -10.18
C GLY A 111 15.94 -4.95 -8.97
N HIS A 112 15.39 -4.66 -7.80
CA HIS A 112 15.61 -5.46 -6.61
C HIS A 112 14.73 -6.73 -6.63
N THR A 113 15.33 -7.86 -6.27
CA THR A 113 14.62 -9.14 -6.17
C THR A 113 14.36 -9.46 -4.70
N TYR A 114 13.13 -9.84 -4.41
CA TYR A 114 12.71 -10.26 -3.07
C TYR A 114 12.54 -11.78 -3.05
N THR A 115 13.11 -12.42 -2.04
CA THR A 115 13.00 -13.88 -1.84
C THR A 115 12.20 -14.16 -0.57
N PHE A 116 11.25 -15.05 -0.67
CA PHE A 116 10.33 -15.39 0.43
C PHE A 116 10.38 -16.87 0.78
#